data_6ac9571bb3d93da193f2a1747c03a2a8
#
_entry.id   6ac9571bb3d93da193f2a1747c03a2a8
#
_cell.length_a   1.000
_cell.length_b   1.000
_cell.length_c   1.000
_cell.angle_alpha   90.00
_cell.angle_beta   90.00
_cell.angle_gamma   90.00
#
_symmetry.space_group_name_H-M   'P 1'
#
loop_
_entity.id
_entity.type
_entity.pdbx_description
1 polymer ?
#
loop_
_entity_poly.entity_id
_entity_poly.type
_entity_poly.pdbx_seq_one_letter_code
_entity_poly.pdbx_strand_id
1 'polypeptide(L)'
;MKLKIGLAMLACGTTLLASALPARAQTDPSPARPAYVVYDIGTLGGTVGVGNGINNIGWISGLSTTAEGAVHAALWSPGRVIDLGTLGGANSAVEWPVKNNHGLVVGISESAAVDPNGEKFSCDPDFIATHGHTCLPFLWQNGTITQLPLLGGNNGFATGINNSGQAVGWAETARHDPSCVLPQVLQFEAVLWGPGTHQKRVLPPFSGDSTSAATAINDAGEVVGISGDCGDAVGAFSARHALLWEKGRPMKLPTLGGKGWNTPMAINNAGAVVGFSDLAGDVSGGVLTLNFQAFLWTRSDGIQNLHTLPGDVISEATGINDFGQIVGTSFDASFNSRVFLWQHGRMYDLNTLLQPNSPLYLLASGDINDRGEITGLACAVEGGACSGGLHAFVAIVAPAASA
;
A
#
# COMPACT_ATOMS: atom_id res chain seq x y z
N MET A 1 -10.61 -19.60 -11.46
CA MET A 1 -9.97 -19.29 -10.18
C MET A 1 -9.10 -18.08 -10.44
N LYS A 2 -9.66 -16.87 -10.30
CA LYS A 2 -8.96 -15.60 -10.58
C LYS A 2 -8.21 -15.21 -9.31
N LEU A 3 -6.91 -15.32 -9.34
CA LEU A 3 -6.03 -14.89 -8.26
C LEU A 3 -5.92 -13.36 -8.35
N LYS A 4 -6.59 -12.65 -7.45
CA LYS A 4 -6.52 -11.20 -7.33
C LYS A 4 -5.28 -10.89 -6.48
N ILE A 5 -4.21 -10.38 -7.09
CA ILE A 5 -2.93 -10.09 -6.41
C ILE A 5 -2.60 -8.59 -6.53
N GLY A 6 -3.54 -7.77 -6.58
CA GLY A 6 -3.30 -6.32 -6.65
C GLY A 6 -3.31 -5.72 -5.27
N LEU A 7 -4.01 -5.61 -4.46
CA LEU A 7 -4.03 -5.27 -3.05
C LEU A 7 -4.22 -6.53 -2.18
N ALA A 8 -4.31 -7.68 -2.82
CA ALA A 8 -4.55 -8.98 -2.22
C ALA A 8 -3.43 -9.49 -1.29
N MET A 9 -2.45 -8.66 -0.99
CA MET A 9 -1.51 -8.99 0.06
C MET A 9 -2.09 -8.90 1.46
N LEU A 10 -3.21 -8.23 1.61
CA LEU A 10 -3.94 -8.20 2.87
C LEU A 10 -5.03 -9.25 2.98
N ALA A 11 -5.48 -9.84 1.87
CA ALA A 11 -6.51 -10.86 1.84
C ALA A 11 -5.95 -12.28 1.75
N CYS A 12 -4.84 -12.61 2.44
CA CYS A 12 -4.53 -14.01 2.74
C CYS A 12 -5.44 -14.47 3.88
N GLY A 13 -6.74 -14.41 3.61
CA GLY A 13 -7.77 -14.96 4.43
C GLY A 13 -7.74 -16.48 4.39
N THR A 14 -7.41 -17.12 5.50
CA THR A 14 -7.93 -18.40 5.96
C THR A 14 -7.51 -19.68 5.25
N THR A 15 -6.23 -19.82 4.90
CA THR A 15 -5.57 -21.12 5.02
C THR A 15 -4.18 -20.92 5.59
N LEU A 16 -4.09 -20.69 6.89
CA LEU A 16 -2.87 -20.89 7.65
C LEU A 16 -2.50 -22.38 7.58
N LEU A 17 -1.87 -22.77 6.47
CA LEU A 17 -1.01 -23.93 6.50
C LEU A 17 0.15 -23.56 7.42
N ALA A 18 0.31 -24.28 8.51
CA ALA A 18 1.47 -24.18 9.38
C ALA A 18 2.74 -24.49 8.55
N SER A 19 3.24 -23.49 7.84
CA SER A 19 4.51 -23.61 7.14
C SER A 19 5.62 -23.38 8.15
N ALA A 20 6.57 -24.31 8.22
CA ALA A 20 7.77 -24.13 9.00
C ALA A 20 8.49 -22.87 8.56
N LEU A 21 8.85 -21.99 9.51
CA LEU A 21 9.64 -20.79 9.22
C LEU A 21 10.95 -21.21 8.53
N PRO A 22 11.39 -20.48 7.48
CA PRO A 22 12.65 -20.78 6.82
C PRO A 22 13.82 -20.71 7.81
N ALA A 23 14.76 -21.64 7.69
CA ALA A 23 15.94 -21.69 8.54
C ALA A 23 16.72 -20.38 8.46
N ARG A 24 17.13 -19.84 9.61
CA ARG A 24 17.96 -18.63 9.70
C ARG A 24 19.22 -18.78 8.85
N ALA A 25 19.38 -17.91 7.86
CA ALA A 25 20.58 -17.87 7.02
C ALA A 25 21.82 -17.50 7.85
N GLN A 26 22.96 -18.11 7.51
CA GLN A 26 24.25 -17.89 8.14
C GLN A 26 24.68 -16.42 8.05
N THR A 27 25.25 -15.93 9.15
CA THR A 27 25.72 -14.55 9.33
C THR A 27 26.98 -14.26 8.51
N ASP A 28 26.86 -13.32 7.57
CA ASP A 28 27.97 -12.68 6.89
C ASP A 28 28.53 -11.54 7.78
N PRO A 29 29.84 -11.37 8.00
CA PRO A 29 30.42 -10.28 8.79
C PRO A 29 30.40 -8.97 7.98
N SER A 30 29.25 -8.33 7.88
CA SER A 30 29.04 -7.02 7.26
C SER A 30 28.93 -5.93 8.33
N PRO A 31 29.18 -4.63 8.02
CA PRO A 31 29.13 -3.56 9.00
C PRO A 31 27.84 -3.63 9.83
N ALA A 32 27.93 -3.31 11.12
CA ALA A 32 26.88 -3.51 12.12
C ALA A 32 25.50 -3.25 11.56
N ARG A 33 24.71 -4.30 11.36
CA ARG A 33 23.34 -4.21 10.84
C ARG A 33 22.48 -3.53 11.90
N PRO A 34 21.58 -2.61 11.55
CA PRO A 34 20.65 -2.09 12.53
C PRO A 34 19.86 -3.27 13.11
N ALA A 35 19.87 -3.45 14.41
CA ALA A 35 18.98 -4.38 15.09
C ALA A 35 17.64 -3.69 15.32
N TYR A 36 16.56 -4.39 15.08
CA TYR A 36 15.19 -3.89 15.29
C TYR A 36 14.55 -4.58 16.50
N VAL A 37 13.80 -3.81 17.27
CA VAL A 37 12.82 -4.31 18.24
C VAL A 37 11.45 -4.15 17.60
N VAL A 38 10.64 -5.20 17.63
CA VAL A 38 9.30 -5.19 17.09
C VAL A 38 8.26 -5.23 18.20
N TYR A 39 7.19 -4.45 18.02
CA TYR A 39 6.05 -4.38 18.94
C TYR A 39 4.76 -4.65 18.17
N ASP A 40 3.89 -5.46 18.76
CA ASP A 40 2.48 -5.51 18.40
C ASP A 40 1.81 -4.22 18.88
N ILE A 41 1.10 -3.53 18.00
CA ILE A 41 0.46 -2.26 18.33
C ILE A 41 -1.04 -2.39 18.60
N GLY A 42 -1.55 -3.63 18.64
CA GLY A 42 -2.93 -3.96 19.01
C GLY A 42 -3.95 -3.72 17.90
N THR A 43 -5.22 -3.93 18.26
CA THR A 43 -6.38 -3.84 17.36
C THR A 43 -7.50 -2.99 17.97
N LEU A 44 -8.57 -2.78 17.20
CA LEU A 44 -9.83 -2.17 17.66
C LEU A 44 -10.74 -3.19 18.44
N GLY A 45 -10.15 -4.25 18.97
CA GLY A 45 -10.84 -5.28 19.73
C GLY A 45 -11.09 -6.59 18.97
N GLY A 46 -10.83 -6.61 17.66
CA GLY A 46 -10.86 -7.82 16.84
C GLY A 46 -9.50 -8.52 16.80
N THR A 47 -9.32 -9.40 15.80
CA THR A 47 -8.14 -10.29 15.69
C THR A 47 -7.15 -9.90 14.59
N VAL A 48 -7.46 -8.87 13.80
CA VAL A 48 -6.62 -8.43 12.67
C VAL A 48 -6.29 -6.96 12.83
N GLY A 49 -5.01 -6.63 12.67
CA GLY A 49 -4.51 -5.27 12.53
C GLY A 49 -3.44 -5.20 11.46
N VAL A 50 -3.43 -4.13 10.67
CA VAL A 50 -2.46 -3.88 9.62
C VAL A 50 -2.03 -2.42 9.64
N GLY A 51 -0.74 -2.16 9.73
CA GLY A 51 -0.17 -0.82 9.62
C GLY A 51 0.30 -0.56 8.19
N ASN A 52 -0.33 0.37 7.48
CA ASN A 52 0.00 0.65 6.08
C ASN A 52 0.82 1.92 5.87
N GLY A 53 0.70 2.91 6.74
CA GLY A 53 1.49 4.14 6.69
C GLY A 53 2.06 4.49 8.05
N ILE A 54 3.23 5.11 8.08
CA ILE A 54 3.86 5.65 9.29
C ILE A 54 4.44 7.03 9.01
N ASN A 55 4.07 8.02 9.82
CA ASN A 55 4.59 9.37 9.68
C ASN A 55 5.84 9.62 10.56
N ASN A 56 6.46 10.79 10.41
CA ASN A 56 7.70 11.14 11.13
C ASN A 56 7.51 11.42 12.63
N ILE A 57 6.29 11.49 13.14
CA ILE A 57 6.03 11.54 14.58
C ILE A 57 5.65 10.17 15.16
N GLY A 58 5.64 9.11 14.34
CA GLY A 58 5.41 7.71 14.74
C GLY A 58 3.93 7.34 14.86
N TRP A 59 3.03 8.11 14.24
CA TRP A 59 1.66 7.69 14.09
C TRP A 59 1.54 6.74 12.92
N ILE A 60 0.81 5.65 13.12
CA ILE A 60 0.62 4.60 12.13
C ILE A 60 -0.85 4.61 11.72
N SER A 61 -1.10 4.65 10.42
CA SER A 61 -2.44 4.52 9.83
C SER A 61 -2.58 3.16 9.13
N GLY A 62 -3.80 2.64 9.11
CA GLY A 62 -4.04 1.34 8.51
C GLY A 62 -5.48 0.89 8.70
N LEU A 63 -5.68 -0.40 8.92
CA LEU A 63 -6.98 -0.98 9.21
C LEU A 63 -6.92 -1.95 10.39
N SER A 64 -8.04 -2.13 11.04
CA SER A 64 -8.19 -3.12 12.11
C SER A 64 -9.62 -3.64 12.19
N THR A 65 -9.76 -4.91 12.55
CA THR A 65 -11.07 -5.45 12.90
C THR A 65 -11.52 -4.92 14.26
N THR A 66 -12.81 -4.59 14.35
CA THR A 66 -13.48 -4.26 15.61
C THR A 66 -13.88 -5.54 16.37
N ALA A 67 -14.33 -5.40 17.61
CA ALA A 67 -14.83 -6.53 18.41
C ALA A 67 -16.05 -7.21 17.75
N GLU A 68 -16.83 -6.47 16.97
CA GLU A 68 -18.01 -6.94 16.23
C GLU A 68 -17.65 -7.59 14.88
N GLY A 69 -16.37 -7.54 14.47
CA GLY A 69 -15.87 -8.13 13.24
C GLY A 69 -15.94 -7.24 11.99
N ALA A 70 -16.32 -5.96 12.12
CA ALA A 70 -16.21 -4.98 11.04
C ALA A 70 -14.75 -4.59 10.84
N VAL A 71 -14.38 -4.16 9.63
CA VAL A 71 -13.05 -3.61 9.32
C VAL A 71 -13.14 -2.09 9.34
N HIS A 72 -12.40 -1.44 10.23
CA HIS A 72 -12.36 0.00 10.29
C HIS A 72 -10.96 0.55 10.03
N ALA A 73 -10.90 1.70 9.40
CA ALA A 73 -9.70 2.53 9.34
C ALA A 73 -9.23 2.86 10.76
N ALA A 74 -7.96 2.61 11.04
CA ALA A 74 -7.39 2.74 12.36
C ALA A 74 -6.16 3.66 12.35
N LEU A 75 -5.98 4.39 13.44
CA LEU A 75 -4.82 5.22 13.69
C LEU A 75 -4.20 4.84 15.03
N TRP A 76 -2.99 4.31 15.01
CA TRP A 76 -2.20 4.04 16.21
C TRP A 76 -1.33 5.24 16.53
N SER A 77 -1.43 5.72 17.74
CA SER A 77 -0.58 6.76 18.32
C SER A 77 -0.03 6.25 19.67
N PRO A 78 0.99 6.84 20.25
CA PRO A 78 1.56 6.33 21.48
C PRO A 78 0.53 6.00 22.56
N GLY A 79 0.42 4.70 22.89
CA GLY A 79 -0.44 4.17 23.94
C GLY A 79 -1.93 3.99 23.61
N ARG A 80 -2.37 4.21 22.36
CA ARG A 80 -3.78 4.01 21.98
C ARG A 80 -3.95 3.70 20.50
N VAL A 81 -5.01 2.95 20.18
CA VAL A 81 -5.59 2.84 18.85
C VAL A 81 -6.88 3.68 18.77
N ILE A 82 -7.09 4.35 17.66
CA ILE A 82 -8.23 5.23 17.39
C ILE A 82 -8.98 4.64 16.21
N ASP A 83 -10.26 4.37 16.39
CA ASP A 83 -11.18 4.07 15.32
C ASP A 83 -11.51 5.36 14.56
N LEU A 84 -11.26 5.39 13.25
CA LEU A 84 -11.55 6.55 12.42
C LEU A 84 -13.03 6.61 11.99
N GLY A 85 -13.79 5.54 12.21
CA GLY A 85 -15.19 5.42 11.85
C GLY A 85 -15.43 5.17 10.36
N THR A 86 -16.68 5.33 9.94
CA THR A 86 -17.14 5.12 8.57
C THR A 86 -17.99 6.29 8.06
N LEU A 87 -18.27 6.29 6.76
CA LEU A 87 -19.23 7.23 6.12
C LEU A 87 -20.65 6.67 6.09
N GLY A 88 -20.99 5.79 7.04
CA GLY A 88 -22.34 5.26 7.23
C GLY A 88 -22.54 3.82 6.76
N GLY A 89 -21.57 3.20 6.11
CA GLY A 89 -21.49 1.76 5.85
C GLY A 89 -20.81 1.00 6.98
N ALA A 90 -20.55 -0.29 6.77
CA ALA A 90 -19.98 -1.17 7.78
C ALA A 90 -18.45 -1.07 7.87
N ASN A 91 -17.77 -0.74 6.78
CA ASN A 91 -16.32 -0.87 6.70
C ASN A 91 -15.62 0.44 6.27
N SER A 92 -14.38 0.60 6.68
CA SER A 92 -13.45 1.63 6.22
C SER A 92 -12.02 1.14 6.34
N ALA A 93 -11.08 1.74 5.57
CA ALA A 93 -9.67 1.38 5.64
C ALA A 93 -8.75 2.53 5.23
N VAL A 94 -7.51 2.47 5.71
CA VAL A 94 -6.36 3.12 5.11
C VAL A 94 -5.47 2.01 4.57
N GLU A 95 -5.40 1.87 3.24
CA GLU A 95 -4.72 0.73 2.61
C GLU A 95 -3.37 1.10 2.00
N TRP A 96 -3.14 2.38 1.76
CA TRP A 96 -1.91 2.87 1.16
C TRP A 96 -1.03 3.61 2.16
N PRO A 97 0.29 3.75 1.89
CA PRO A 97 1.20 4.49 2.75
C PRO A 97 0.82 5.97 2.86
N VAL A 98 0.15 6.36 3.94
CA VAL A 98 -0.29 7.74 4.18
C VAL A 98 0.70 8.44 5.11
N LYS A 99 1.39 9.47 4.59
CA LYS A 99 2.44 10.21 5.29
C LYS A 99 2.04 11.67 5.51
N ASN A 100 1.37 11.97 6.61
CA ASN A 100 1.09 13.35 7.01
C ASN A 100 1.47 13.57 8.48
N ASN A 101 2.33 14.57 8.73
CA ASN A 101 2.84 14.87 10.07
C ASN A 101 1.90 15.77 10.88
N HIS A 102 0.76 16.20 10.32
CA HIS A 102 -0.22 17.08 10.96
C HIS A 102 -1.48 16.36 11.40
N GLY A 103 -1.48 15.02 11.33
CA GLY A 103 -2.61 14.19 11.80
C GLY A 103 -3.79 14.13 10.83
N LEU A 104 -3.57 14.45 9.55
CA LEU A 104 -4.54 14.21 8.50
C LEU A 104 -4.37 12.78 7.99
N VAL A 105 -5.48 12.06 7.85
CA VAL A 105 -5.51 10.68 7.33
C VAL A 105 -6.55 10.60 6.23
N VAL A 106 -6.21 9.92 5.15
CA VAL A 106 -7.13 9.66 4.02
C VAL A 106 -7.27 8.16 3.80
N GLY A 107 -8.35 7.75 3.16
CA GLY A 107 -8.61 6.35 2.89
C GLY A 107 -9.92 6.15 2.14
N ILE A 108 -10.50 4.98 2.33
CA ILE A 108 -11.76 4.55 1.71
C ILE A 108 -12.76 4.14 2.80
N SER A 109 -14.04 4.41 2.58
CA SER A 109 -15.11 3.99 3.48
C SER A 109 -16.36 3.61 2.71
N GLU A 110 -16.99 2.52 3.10
CA GLU A 110 -18.36 2.22 2.66
C GLU A 110 -19.30 3.34 3.13
N SER A 111 -20.29 3.63 2.31
CA SER A 111 -21.42 4.48 2.64
C SER A 111 -22.68 3.66 2.96
N ALA A 112 -23.73 4.33 3.39
CA ALA A 112 -25.06 3.68 3.55
C ALA A 112 -25.78 3.45 2.22
N ALA A 113 -25.30 4.03 1.10
CA ALA A 113 -25.95 3.95 -0.20
C ALA A 113 -25.52 2.69 -0.95
N VAL A 114 -26.49 1.98 -1.54
CA VAL A 114 -26.21 0.85 -2.44
C VAL A 114 -25.62 1.39 -3.74
N ASP A 115 -24.61 0.73 -4.28
CA ASP A 115 -24.05 1.07 -5.58
C ASP A 115 -25.06 0.74 -6.69
N PRO A 116 -25.51 1.72 -7.47
CA PRO A 116 -26.53 1.52 -8.50
C PRO A 116 -26.05 0.64 -9.67
N ASN A 117 -24.74 0.54 -9.88
CA ASN A 117 -24.15 -0.26 -10.95
C ASN A 117 -23.65 -1.63 -10.43
N GLY A 118 -23.60 -1.84 -9.12
CA GLY A 118 -23.01 -3.02 -8.51
C GLY A 118 -21.52 -3.15 -8.77
N GLU A 119 -20.83 -2.02 -8.90
CA GLU A 119 -19.40 -1.94 -9.11
C GLU A 119 -18.67 -2.28 -7.81
N LYS A 120 -18.14 -3.48 -7.73
CA LYS A 120 -17.52 -3.99 -6.51
C LYS A 120 -16.08 -3.56 -6.33
N PHE A 121 -15.50 -2.94 -7.34
CA PHE A 121 -14.06 -2.84 -7.44
C PHE A 121 -13.44 -1.93 -6.39
N SER A 122 -14.07 -0.83 -6.05
CA SER A 122 -13.57 0.11 -5.05
C SER A 122 -13.64 -0.41 -3.63
N CYS A 123 -14.58 -1.33 -3.37
CA CYS A 123 -14.83 -1.86 -2.03
C CYS A 123 -14.36 -3.31 -1.85
N ASP A 124 -14.10 -4.02 -2.94
CA ASP A 124 -14.07 -5.48 -2.91
C ASP A 124 -12.70 -6.14 -2.67
N PRO A 125 -11.55 -5.59 -3.05
CA PRO A 125 -10.34 -6.41 -2.92
C PRO A 125 -9.93 -6.66 -1.48
N ASP A 126 -10.28 -5.77 -0.57
CA ASP A 126 -9.62 -5.68 0.71
C ASP A 126 -10.57 -5.68 1.90
N PHE A 127 -11.86 -5.48 1.67
CA PHE A 127 -12.87 -5.68 2.70
C PHE A 127 -13.36 -7.13 2.72
N ILE A 128 -13.36 -7.72 3.89
CA ILE A 128 -13.69 -9.13 4.13
C ILE A 128 -15.12 -9.48 3.69
N ALA A 129 -16.02 -8.49 3.60
CA ALA A 129 -17.36 -8.63 3.07
C ALA A 129 -17.79 -7.35 2.36
N THR A 130 -18.09 -7.45 1.07
CA THR A 130 -18.75 -6.36 0.35
C THR A 130 -20.24 -6.45 0.52
N HIS A 131 -20.86 -5.35 0.89
CA HIS A 131 -22.31 -5.26 1.08
C HIS A 131 -23.02 -4.68 -0.16
N GLY A 132 -22.27 -4.45 -1.27
CA GLY A 132 -22.82 -3.82 -2.48
C GLY A 132 -23.10 -2.32 -2.31
N HIS A 133 -22.48 -1.67 -1.35
CA HIS A 133 -22.59 -0.24 -1.12
C HIS A 133 -21.53 0.52 -1.91
N THR A 134 -21.75 1.83 -2.10
CA THR A 134 -20.71 2.71 -2.66
C THR A 134 -19.56 2.88 -1.68
N CYS A 135 -18.34 2.98 -2.22
CA CYS A 135 -17.13 3.27 -1.46
C CYS A 135 -16.59 4.64 -1.79
N LEU A 136 -16.38 5.43 -0.76
CA LEU A 136 -16.12 6.84 -0.87
C LEU A 136 -14.75 7.20 -0.31
N PRO A 137 -14.00 8.08 -0.99
CA PRO A 137 -12.76 8.61 -0.46
C PRO A 137 -13.07 9.53 0.73
N PHE A 138 -12.29 9.40 1.79
CA PHE A 138 -12.45 10.25 2.97
C PHE A 138 -11.18 10.99 3.35
N LEU A 139 -11.37 12.10 4.06
CA LEU A 139 -10.39 12.78 4.90
C LEU A 139 -10.84 12.69 6.35
N TRP A 140 -9.97 12.20 7.22
CA TRP A 140 -10.16 12.25 8.66
C TRP A 140 -9.25 13.31 9.28
N GLN A 141 -9.83 14.13 10.16
CA GLN A 141 -9.11 15.15 10.92
C GLN A 141 -9.76 15.35 12.28
N ASN A 142 -8.98 15.30 13.36
CA ASN A 142 -9.42 15.63 14.72
C ASN A 142 -10.71 14.92 15.17
N GLY A 143 -10.86 13.63 14.87
CA GLY A 143 -12.03 12.84 15.25
C GLY A 143 -13.21 12.93 14.26
N THR A 144 -13.07 13.63 13.15
CA THR A 144 -14.14 13.77 12.16
C THR A 144 -13.72 13.16 10.82
N ILE A 145 -14.53 12.23 10.32
CA ILE A 145 -14.42 11.68 8.97
C ILE A 145 -15.31 12.50 8.02
N THR A 146 -14.77 12.89 6.87
CA THR A 146 -15.48 13.71 5.87
C THR A 146 -15.24 13.14 4.49
N GLN A 147 -16.31 12.95 3.71
CA GLN A 147 -16.22 12.51 2.32
C GLN A 147 -15.47 13.55 1.46
N LEU A 148 -14.55 13.07 0.61
CA LEU A 148 -13.96 13.85 -0.48
C LEU A 148 -14.85 13.80 -1.74
N PRO A 149 -14.89 14.87 -2.56
CA PRO A 149 -15.80 14.94 -3.70
C PRO A 149 -15.39 14.03 -4.86
N LEU A 150 -16.36 13.29 -5.41
CA LEU A 150 -16.22 12.44 -6.59
C LEU A 150 -16.21 13.24 -7.89
N LEU A 151 -15.95 12.58 -9.03
CA LEU A 151 -15.96 13.17 -10.38
C LEU A 151 -17.30 12.98 -11.11
N GLY A 152 -18.33 12.55 -10.41
CA GLY A 152 -19.68 12.38 -10.96
C GLY A 152 -20.16 10.93 -11.04
N GLY A 153 -19.29 9.97 -10.76
CA GLY A 153 -19.63 8.56 -10.55
C GLY A 153 -19.97 8.26 -9.09
N ASN A 154 -19.92 7.00 -8.70
CA ASN A 154 -20.42 6.49 -7.43
C ASN A 154 -19.30 6.20 -6.42
N ASN A 155 -18.11 5.86 -6.88
CA ASN A 155 -17.02 5.33 -6.06
C ASN A 155 -15.74 6.15 -6.19
N GLY A 156 -14.86 6.01 -5.22
CA GLY A 156 -13.51 6.57 -5.23
C GLY A 156 -12.72 6.17 -4.00
N PHE A 157 -11.42 6.46 -4.05
CA PHE A 157 -10.46 6.08 -3.02
C PHE A 157 -9.37 7.15 -2.89
N ALA A 158 -9.06 7.56 -1.67
CA ALA A 158 -7.94 8.45 -1.38
C ALA A 158 -6.75 7.65 -0.83
N THR A 159 -5.64 7.70 -1.53
CA THR A 159 -4.47 6.83 -1.33
C THR A 159 -3.30 7.52 -0.63
N GLY A 160 -3.21 8.84 -0.66
CA GLY A 160 -2.10 9.58 -0.07
C GLY A 160 -2.47 11.01 0.28
N ILE A 161 -1.73 11.60 1.23
CA ILE A 161 -1.86 13.00 1.61
C ILE A 161 -0.50 13.56 2.05
N ASN A 162 -0.11 14.73 1.55
CA ASN A 162 1.13 15.41 1.93
C ASN A 162 0.96 16.35 3.13
N ASN A 163 2.06 16.94 3.61
CA ASN A 163 2.04 17.86 4.74
C ASN A 163 1.36 19.21 4.44
N SER A 164 1.15 19.55 3.18
CA SER A 164 0.35 20.71 2.76
C SER A 164 -1.16 20.45 2.77
N GLY A 165 -1.59 19.22 3.13
CA GLY A 165 -3.01 18.83 3.15
C GLY A 165 -3.59 18.58 1.75
N GLN A 166 -2.75 18.33 0.76
CA GLN A 166 -3.17 17.88 -0.57
C GLN A 166 -3.28 16.36 -0.55
N ALA A 167 -4.48 15.85 -0.83
CA ALA A 167 -4.75 14.42 -0.92
C ALA A 167 -4.79 13.97 -2.39
N VAL A 168 -4.45 12.72 -2.65
CA VAL A 168 -4.53 12.10 -3.97
C VAL A 168 -5.22 10.75 -3.90
N GLY A 169 -5.62 10.27 -5.06
CA GLY A 169 -6.28 8.98 -5.24
C GLY A 169 -6.98 8.93 -6.58
N TRP A 170 -8.16 8.34 -6.63
CA TRP A 170 -8.97 8.27 -7.83
C TRP A 170 -10.47 8.32 -7.50
N ALA A 171 -11.26 8.69 -8.50
CA ALA A 171 -12.70 8.70 -8.39
C ALA A 171 -13.33 8.39 -9.75
N GLU A 172 -14.48 7.74 -9.71
CA GLU A 172 -15.27 7.48 -10.89
C GLU A 172 -15.86 8.77 -11.48
N THR A 173 -15.85 8.81 -12.81
CA THR A 173 -16.61 9.80 -13.59
C THR A 173 -18.01 9.26 -13.88
N ALA A 174 -18.90 10.11 -14.44
CA ALA A 174 -20.22 9.66 -14.87
C ALA A 174 -20.22 8.93 -16.23
N ARG A 175 -19.04 8.67 -16.81
CA ARG A 175 -18.91 8.10 -18.16
C ARG A 175 -18.74 6.60 -18.11
N HIS A 176 -19.49 5.88 -18.94
CA HIS A 176 -19.22 4.47 -19.23
C HIS A 176 -17.97 4.37 -20.10
N ASP A 177 -17.08 3.45 -19.74
CA ASP A 177 -15.90 3.14 -20.52
C ASP A 177 -16.00 1.70 -21.06
N PRO A 178 -16.02 1.52 -22.39
CA PRO A 178 -16.15 0.19 -23.00
C PRO A 178 -14.93 -0.72 -22.74
N SER A 179 -13.83 -0.18 -22.25
CA SER A 179 -12.66 -0.96 -21.85
C SER A 179 -12.80 -1.54 -20.44
N CYS A 180 -13.81 -1.12 -19.65
CA CYS A 180 -14.06 -1.67 -18.33
C CYS A 180 -14.47 -3.16 -18.41
N VAL A 181 -13.97 -3.95 -17.49
CA VAL A 181 -14.35 -5.35 -17.31
C VAL A 181 -15.27 -5.47 -16.12
N LEU A 182 -16.46 -6.05 -16.34
CA LEU A 182 -17.47 -6.22 -15.28
C LEU A 182 -16.88 -6.89 -14.02
N PRO A 183 -17.22 -6.40 -12.81
CA PRO A 183 -18.34 -5.50 -12.52
C PRO A 183 -18.06 -3.99 -12.73
N GLN A 184 -16.86 -3.56 -13.09
CA GLN A 184 -16.59 -2.15 -13.36
C GLN A 184 -17.29 -1.69 -14.64
N VAL A 185 -17.93 -0.54 -14.60
CA VAL A 185 -18.72 0.08 -15.70
C VAL A 185 -18.29 1.52 -15.94
N LEU A 186 -18.09 2.29 -14.86
CA LEU A 186 -17.75 3.70 -14.97
C LEU A 186 -16.23 3.89 -15.08
N GLN A 187 -15.85 4.80 -15.97
CA GLN A 187 -14.48 5.29 -16.05
C GLN A 187 -14.07 5.93 -14.72
N PHE A 188 -12.81 5.79 -14.35
CA PHE A 188 -12.23 6.50 -13.21
C PHE A 188 -10.96 7.26 -13.61
N GLU A 189 -10.68 8.34 -12.91
CA GLU A 189 -9.52 9.19 -13.14
C GLU A 189 -8.85 9.56 -11.82
N ALA A 190 -7.53 9.73 -11.88
CA ALA A 190 -6.75 10.21 -10.75
C ALA A 190 -7.18 11.63 -10.35
N VAL A 191 -7.25 11.86 -9.05
CA VAL A 191 -7.69 13.14 -8.47
C VAL A 191 -6.66 13.65 -7.47
N LEU A 192 -6.44 14.95 -7.50
CA LEU A 192 -5.81 15.69 -6.43
C LEU A 192 -6.89 16.55 -5.76
N TRP A 193 -7.12 16.30 -4.45
CA TRP A 193 -8.02 17.08 -3.62
C TRP A 193 -7.23 18.08 -2.75
N GLY A 194 -7.85 19.20 -2.46
CA GLY A 194 -7.39 20.15 -1.47
C GLY A 194 -6.31 21.13 -1.89
N PRO A 195 -5.76 21.83 -0.89
CA PRO A 195 -5.99 21.58 0.56
C PRO A 195 -7.45 21.81 0.99
N GLY A 196 -7.92 20.93 1.87
CA GLY A 196 -9.32 20.91 2.34
C GLY A 196 -10.24 20.02 1.48
N THR A 197 -11.52 19.94 1.87
CA THR A 197 -12.46 18.93 1.35
C THR A 197 -13.25 19.34 0.10
N HIS A 198 -13.09 20.58 -0.39
CA HIS A 198 -13.96 21.10 -1.46
C HIS A 198 -13.27 21.28 -2.81
N GLN A 199 -11.95 21.36 -2.84
CA GLN A 199 -11.21 21.56 -4.08
C GLN A 199 -10.78 20.21 -4.65
N LYS A 200 -10.96 20.04 -5.95
CA LYS A 200 -10.47 18.87 -6.68
C LYS A 200 -9.94 19.25 -8.06
N ARG A 201 -8.96 18.53 -8.51
CA ARG A 201 -8.39 18.61 -9.86
C ARG A 201 -8.14 17.22 -10.40
N VAL A 202 -8.58 16.94 -11.60
CA VAL A 202 -8.28 15.71 -12.31
C VAL A 202 -6.81 15.70 -12.71
N LEU A 203 -6.17 14.55 -12.53
CA LEU A 203 -4.85 14.23 -13.03
C LEU A 203 -5.04 13.31 -14.24
N PRO A 204 -4.85 13.81 -15.47
CA PRO A 204 -5.23 13.10 -16.67
C PRO A 204 -4.41 11.81 -16.84
N PRO A 205 -4.98 10.78 -17.52
CA PRO A 205 -4.22 9.60 -17.93
C PRO A 205 -3.13 9.95 -18.94
N PHE A 206 -2.22 9.01 -19.19
CA PHE A 206 -1.28 9.11 -20.29
C PHE A 206 -2.01 9.08 -21.63
N SER A 207 -1.45 9.74 -22.63
CA SER A 207 -2.10 9.83 -23.96
C SER A 207 -2.37 8.46 -24.55
N GLY A 208 -3.63 8.17 -24.84
CA GLY A 208 -4.10 6.90 -25.38
C GLY A 208 -4.70 5.96 -24.35
N ASP A 209 -4.56 6.24 -23.06
CA ASP A 209 -5.20 5.49 -21.99
C ASP A 209 -6.56 6.11 -21.65
N SER A 210 -7.48 5.31 -21.12
CA SER A 210 -8.80 5.77 -20.74
C SER A 210 -8.94 6.13 -19.27
N THR A 211 -8.09 5.56 -18.41
CA THR A 211 -8.18 5.69 -16.95
C THR A 211 -6.84 6.03 -16.32
N SER A 212 -6.91 6.59 -15.12
CA SER A 212 -5.74 6.82 -14.26
C SER A 212 -6.11 6.72 -12.78
N ALA A 213 -5.12 6.36 -11.94
CA ALA A 213 -5.25 6.37 -10.49
C ALA A 213 -3.94 6.86 -9.86
N ALA A 214 -4.03 7.81 -8.94
CA ALA A 214 -2.87 8.24 -8.16
C ALA A 214 -2.65 7.30 -6.97
N THR A 215 -1.40 7.05 -6.61
CA THR A 215 -1.02 6.17 -5.50
C THR A 215 -0.37 6.93 -4.35
N ALA A 216 0.50 7.90 -4.65
CA ALA A 216 1.19 8.68 -3.61
C ALA A 216 1.48 10.11 -4.06
N ILE A 217 1.77 10.98 -3.08
CA ILE A 217 2.13 12.39 -3.27
C ILE A 217 3.22 12.79 -2.28
N ASN A 218 4.21 13.58 -2.73
CA ASN A 218 5.22 14.19 -1.85
C ASN A 218 4.87 15.65 -1.46
N ASP A 219 5.69 16.27 -0.60
CA ASP A 219 5.47 17.64 -0.13
C ASP A 219 5.70 18.71 -1.21
N ALA A 220 6.40 18.38 -2.29
CA ALA A 220 6.53 19.24 -3.46
C ALA A 220 5.28 19.22 -4.37
N GLY A 221 4.29 18.34 -4.08
CA GLY A 221 3.09 18.15 -4.88
C GLY A 221 3.32 17.34 -6.16
N GLU A 222 4.41 16.58 -6.21
CA GLU A 222 4.64 15.56 -7.23
C GLU A 222 3.81 14.33 -6.87
N VAL A 223 3.04 13.84 -7.83
CA VAL A 223 2.11 12.71 -7.66
C VAL A 223 2.55 11.55 -8.51
N VAL A 224 2.56 10.36 -7.96
CA VAL A 224 2.79 9.13 -8.73
C VAL A 224 1.54 8.27 -8.79
N GLY A 225 1.48 7.38 -9.78
CA GLY A 225 0.37 6.47 -9.96
C GLY A 225 0.42 5.74 -11.29
N ILE A 226 -0.73 5.30 -11.75
CA ILE A 226 -0.88 4.41 -12.89
C ILE A 226 -1.84 4.99 -13.93
N SER A 227 -1.73 4.46 -15.14
CA SER A 227 -2.63 4.75 -16.25
C SER A 227 -2.72 3.57 -17.20
N GLY A 228 -3.91 3.34 -17.76
CA GLY A 228 -4.20 2.25 -18.66
C GLY A 228 -5.65 2.22 -19.12
N ASP A 229 -6.14 1.04 -19.49
CA ASP A 229 -7.56 0.81 -19.75
C ASP A 229 -8.32 0.58 -18.43
N CYS A 230 -9.64 0.70 -18.49
CA CYS A 230 -10.53 0.45 -17.35
C CYS A 230 -10.65 -1.06 -16.97
N GLY A 231 -9.93 -1.94 -17.64
CA GLY A 231 -10.11 -3.40 -17.49
C GLY A 231 -10.01 -3.93 -16.09
N ASP A 232 -9.00 -3.46 -15.36
CA ASP A 232 -8.82 -3.75 -13.95
C ASP A 232 -8.50 -2.42 -13.27
N ALA A 233 -9.52 -1.80 -12.78
CA ALA A 233 -9.42 -0.54 -12.13
C ALA A 233 -8.27 -0.56 -11.13
N VAL A 234 -7.65 0.21 -10.65
CA VAL A 234 -6.68 0.29 -9.56
C VAL A 234 -5.48 -0.65 -9.68
N GLY A 235 -5.06 -0.95 -10.90
CA GLY A 235 -3.70 -1.31 -11.08
C GLY A 235 -3.30 -2.75 -11.04
N ALA A 236 -4.27 -3.63 -11.20
CA ALA A 236 -3.91 -4.96 -11.59
C ALA A 236 -3.36 -4.91 -13.04
N PHE A 237 -3.78 -5.75 -13.90
CA PHE A 237 -3.18 -6.02 -15.21
C PHE A 237 -3.31 -4.92 -16.26
N SER A 238 -4.09 -3.88 -15.98
CA SER A 238 -4.28 -2.74 -16.87
C SER A 238 -3.40 -1.53 -16.55
N ALA A 239 -2.60 -1.57 -15.51
CA ALA A 239 -1.62 -0.53 -15.18
C ALA A 239 -0.43 -0.54 -16.16
N ARG A 240 -0.71 -0.19 -17.43
CA ARG A 240 0.28 -0.21 -18.50
C ARG A 240 1.40 0.79 -18.30
N HIS A 241 1.05 1.93 -17.71
CA HIS A 241 1.98 3.02 -17.52
C HIS A 241 2.07 3.42 -16.06
N ALA A 242 3.28 3.35 -15.51
CA ALA A 242 3.64 4.06 -14.29
C ALA A 242 3.81 5.53 -14.63
N LEU A 243 3.20 6.43 -13.86
CA LEU A 243 3.21 7.87 -14.11
C LEU A 243 3.77 8.67 -12.95
N LEU A 244 4.35 9.81 -13.30
CA LEU A 244 4.60 10.94 -12.42
C LEU A 244 3.87 12.16 -12.96
N TRP A 245 2.98 12.77 -12.18
CA TRP A 245 2.38 14.06 -12.53
C TRP A 245 3.14 15.19 -11.85
N GLU A 246 3.72 16.06 -12.67
CA GLU A 246 4.29 17.32 -12.23
C GLU A 246 3.38 18.47 -12.61
N LYS A 247 2.94 19.23 -11.63
CA LYS A 247 1.98 20.34 -11.85
C LYS A 247 0.75 19.91 -12.65
N GLY A 248 0.36 18.62 -12.50
CA GLY A 248 -0.78 18.02 -13.18
C GLY A 248 -0.53 17.53 -14.60
N ARG A 249 0.72 17.50 -15.08
CA ARG A 249 1.08 16.95 -16.39
C ARG A 249 1.67 15.56 -16.21
N PRO A 250 1.12 14.52 -16.87
CA PRO A 250 1.63 13.17 -16.76
C PRO A 250 2.95 13.01 -17.52
N MET A 251 3.89 12.39 -16.87
CA MET A 251 5.15 11.90 -17.43
C MET A 251 5.21 10.40 -17.20
N LYS A 252 5.48 9.62 -18.25
CA LYS A 252 5.65 8.19 -18.16
C LYS A 252 6.98 7.86 -17.48
N LEU A 253 6.93 7.02 -16.46
CA LEU A 253 8.11 6.39 -15.87
C LEU A 253 8.54 5.16 -16.71
N PRO A 254 9.85 4.85 -16.77
CA PRO A 254 10.31 3.61 -17.36
C PRO A 254 9.86 2.39 -16.56
N THR A 255 9.88 1.21 -17.20
CA THR A 255 9.54 -0.08 -16.59
C THR A 255 10.76 -1.01 -16.58
N LEU A 256 10.68 -2.13 -15.86
CA LEU A 256 11.70 -3.19 -15.90
C LEU A 256 11.60 -4.07 -17.16
N GLY A 257 10.81 -3.65 -18.15
CA GLY A 257 10.72 -4.25 -19.47
C GLY A 257 9.41 -4.99 -19.75
N GLY A 258 8.61 -5.23 -18.73
CA GLY A 258 7.27 -5.80 -18.85
C GLY A 258 6.22 -4.76 -19.27
N LYS A 259 5.06 -5.24 -19.70
CA LYS A 259 3.99 -4.39 -20.26
C LYS A 259 2.73 -4.33 -19.43
N GLY A 260 2.58 -5.24 -18.47
CA GLY A 260 1.36 -5.44 -17.75
C GLY A 260 1.26 -4.57 -16.52
N TRP A 261 1.93 -4.91 -15.49
CA TRP A 261 1.71 -4.38 -14.15
C TRP A 261 2.88 -3.51 -13.67
N ASN A 262 2.72 -2.21 -13.76
CA ASN A 262 3.76 -1.24 -13.42
C ASN A 262 3.20 -0.20 -12.45
N THR A 263 3.38 -0.41 -11.16
CA THR A 263 2.74 0.41 -10.12
C THR A 263 3.79 1.09 -9.23
N PRO A 264 3.92 2.43 -9.29
CA PRO A 264 4.61 3.18 -8.25
C PRO A 264 3.75 3.19 -6.99
N MET A 265 4.35 2.87 -5.84
CA MET A 265 3.68 2.77 -4.55
C MET A 265 3.93 3.98 -3.65
N ALA A 266 5.15 4.52 -3.68
CA ALA A 266 5.54 5.63 -2.85
C ALA A 266 6.54 6.57 -3.56
N ILE A 267 6.55 7.82 -3.12
CA ILE A 267 7.49 8.86 -3.55
C ILE A 267 7.96 9.64 -2.32
N ASN A 268 9.29 9.87 -2.21
CA ASN A 268 9.85 10.68 -1.14
C ASN A 268 10.00 12.17 -1.54
N ASN A 269 10.43 13.02 -0.61
CA ASN A 269 10.58 14.46 -0.86
C ASN A 269 11.77 14.81 -1.78
N ALA A 270 12.68 13.88 -2.03
CA ALA A 270 13.71 14.02 -3.07
C ALA A 270 13.21 13.66 -4.49
N GLY A 271 11.95 13.20 -4.62
CA GLY A 271 11.34 12.76 -5.87
C GLY A 271 11.78 11.36 -6.31
N ALA A 272 12.36 10.57 -5.41
CA ALA A 272 12.66 9.16 -5.65
C ALA A 272 11.37 8.34 -5.51
N VAL A 273 11.11 7.46 -6.48
CA VAL A 273 9.88 6.65 -6.58
C VAL A 273 10.21 5.19 -6.42
N VAL A 274 9.41 4.50 -5.63
CA VAL A 274 9.48 3.03 -5.46
C VAL A 274 8.14 2.38 -5.74
N GLY A 275 8.19 1.10 -6.07
CA GLY A 275 7.02 0.29 -6.36
C GLY A 275 7.45 -1.06 -6.94
N PHE A 276 6.66 -1.59 -7.84
CA PHE A 276 6.98 -2.82 -8.55
C PHE A 276 6.67 -2.70 -10.04
N SER A 277 7.36 -3.48 -10.85
CA SER A 277 7.23 -3.47 -12.31
C SER A 277 7.47 -4.86 -12.86
N ASP A 278 6.66 -5.24 -13.84
CA ASP A 278 6.83 -6.47 -14.60
C ASP A 278 8.19 -6.52 -15.29
N LEU A 279 8.78 -7.71 -15.30
CA LEU A 279 10.02 -7.98 -16.00
C LEU A 279 9.80 -8.24 -17.50
N ALA A 280 10.86 -8.03 -18.28
CA ALA A 280 10.85 -8.37 -19.70
C ALA A 280 10.47 -9.85 -19.93
N GLY A 281 9.59 -10.08 -20.90
CA GLY A 281 9.07 -11.42 -21.22
C GLY A 281 7.74 -11.75 -20.55
N ASP A 282 7.25 -10.93 -19.65
CA ASP A 282 5.87 -11.03 -19.20
C ASP A 282 4.93 -10.63 -20.35
N VAL A 283 4.13 -11.60 -20.77
CA VAL A 283 3.17 -11.42 -21.85
C VAL A 283 1.83 -11.01 -21.26
N SER A 284 1.53 -9.72 -21.30
CA SER A 284 0.19 -9.20 -21.04
C SER A 284 -0.79 -9.82 -22.05
N GLY A 285 -1.52 -10.81 -21.64
CA GLY A 285 -2.43 -11.54 -22.54
C GLY A 285 -3.33 -12.54 -21.83
N GLY A 286 -3.71 -12.28 -20.59
CA GLY A 286 -4.76 -13.05 -19.89
C GLY A 286 -4.28 -14.23 -19.05
N VAL A 287 -3.00 -14.53 -19.01
CA VAL A 287 -2.42 -15.45 -18.02
C VAL A 287 -1.46 -14.65 -17.16
N LEU A 288 -1.82 -14.51 -15.90
CA LEU A 288 -0.97 -13.94 -14.86
C LEU A 288 0.29 -14.78 -14.69
N THR A 289 1.36 -14.36 -15.30
CA THR A 289 2.68 -14.71 -14.83
C THR A 289 3.06 -13.65 -13.80
N LEU A 290 3.07 -14.01 -12.53
CA LEU A 290 3.58 -13.14 -11.47
C LEU A 290 5.09 -13.05 -11.64
N ASN A 291 5.53 -12.06 -12.39
CA ASN A 291 6.92 -11.87 -12.77
C ASN A 291 7.29 -10.39 -12.64
N PHE A 292 7.01 -9.83 -11.47
CA PHE A 292 7.34 -8.44 -11.15
C PHE A 292 8.37 -8.36 -10.02
N GLN A 293 9.13 -7.28 -10.02
CA GLN A 293 10.11 -7.01 -8.96
C GLN A 293 10.05 -5.55 -8.52
N ALA A 294 10.46 -5.33 -7.28
CA ALA A 294 10.60 -4.02 -6.68
C ALA A 294 11.59 -3.15 -7.48
N PHE A 295 11.26 -1.89 -7.64
CA PHE A 295 12.12 -0.91 -8.30
C PHE A 295 12.35 0.34 -7.45
N LEU A 296 13.46 1.01 -7.72
CA LEU A 296 13.74 2.40 -7.37
C LEU A 296 13.91 3.19 -8.68
N TRP A 297 13.22 4.30 -8.80
CA TRP A 297 13.45 5.26 -9.88
C TRP A 297 13.89 6.61 -9.32
N THR A 298 14.91 7.19 -9.93
CA THR A 298 15.32 8.59 -9.70
C THR A 298 15.45 9.32 -11.02
N ARG A 299 15.41 10.65 -10.99
CA ARG A 299 15.60 11.45 -12.21
C ARG A 299 17.00 11.31 -12.79
N SER A 300 18.00 11.13 -11.94
CA SER A 300 19.41 11.05 -12.35
C SER A 300 19.79 9.69 -12.91
N ASP A 301 19.31 8.61 -12.28
CA ASP A 301 19.80 7.25 -12.53
C ASP A 301 18.80 6.38 -13.30
N GLY A 302 17.56 6.89 -13.52
CA GLY A 302 16.50 6.14 -14.15
C GLY A 302 15.95 5.04 -13.23
N ILE A 303 15.44 3.94 -13.81
CA ILE A 303 14.89 2.82 -13.05
C ILE A 303 15.97 1.80 -12.73
N GLN A 304 16.01 1.37 -11.47
CA GLN A 304 16.86 0.31 -10.94
C GLN A 304 15.97 -0.83 -10.43
N ASN A 305 16.27 -2.06 -10.86
CA ASN A 305 15.68 -3.25 -10.26
C ASN A 305 16.33 -3.51 -8.89
N LEU A 306 15.51 -3.63 -7.84
CA LEU A 306 15.97 -3.95 -6.49
C LEU A 306 16.12 -5.47 -6.26
N HIS A 307 15.62 -6.28 -7.19
CA HIS A 307 15.58 -7.74 -7.12
C HIS A 307 14.71 -8.27 -5.96
N THR A 308 15.00 -9.49 -5.52
CA THR A 308 14.29 -10.22 -4.45
C THR A 308 15.25 -10.62 -3.34
N LEU A 309 14.72 -11.03 -2.21
CA LEU A 309 15.52 -11.76 -1.22
C LEU A 309 16.00 -13.11 -1.81
N PRO A 310 17.14 -13.64 -1.34
CA PRO A 310 17.64 -14.93 -1.83
C PRO A 310 16.60 -16.05 -1.70
N GLY A 311 16.32 -16.72 -2.83
CA GLY A 311 15.34 -17.81 -2.91
C GLY A 311 13.91 -17.36 -3.26
N ASP A 312 13.63 -16.07 -3.30
CA ASP A 312 12.33 -15.52 -3.67
C ASP A 312 12.26 -15.23 -5.17
N VAL A 313 11.04 -15.08 -5.68
CA VAL A 313 10.77 -14.95 -7.12
C VAL A 313 10.14 -13.62 -7.49
N ILE A 314 9.35 -13.01 -6.60
CA ILE A 314 8.72 -11.70 -6.80
C ILE A 314 8.98 -10.79 -5.60
N SER A 315 8.93 -9.48 -5.82
CA SER A 315 9.06 -8.48 -4.78
C SER A 315 8.33 -7.19 -5.15
N GLU A 316 7.92 -6.45 -4.14
CA GLU A 316 7.34 -5.12 -4.27
C GLU A 316 7.91 -4.20 -3.20
N ALA A 317 8.21 -2.96 -3.54
CA ALA A 317 8.55 -1.92 -2.60
C ALA A 317 7.30 -1.10 -2.26
N THR A 318 6.99 -0.96 -0.99
CA THR A 318 5.78 -0.29 -0.50
C THR A 318 6.06 1.10 0.06
N GLY A 319 7.25 1.33 0.64
CA GLY A 319 7.61 2.58 1.28
C GLY A 319 9.05 2.99 1.05
N ILE A 320 9.27 4.32 1.05
CA ILE A 320 10.61 4.94 0.99
C ILE A 320 10.62 6.17 1.90
N ASN A 321 11.70 6.34 2.67
CA ASN A 321 11.91 7.56 3.46
C ASN A 321 12.81 8.58 2.74
N ASP A 322 12.99 9.76 3.34
CA ASP A 322 13.79 10.83 2.75
C ASP A 322 15.31 10.55 2.76
N PHE A 323 15.76 9.52 3.49
CA PHE A 323 17.13 9.04 3.46
C PHE A 323 17.38 7.94 2.42
N GLY A 324 16.37 7.57 1.62
CA GLY A 324 16.47 6.55 0.57
C GLY A 324 16.47 5.11 1.11
N GLN A 325 16.05 4.88 2.35
CA GLN A 325 15.77 3.55 2.86
C GLN A 325 14.42 3.10 2.32
N ILE A 326 14.35 1.87 1.81
CA ILE A 326 13.17 1.32 1.15
C ILE A 326 12.74 0.06 1.89
N VAL A 327 11.45 -0.07 2.11
CA VAL A 327 10.84 -1.29 2.62
C VAL A 327 9.90 -1.91 1.60
N GLY A 328 9.73 -3.21 1.71
CA GLY A 328 8.87 -3.93 0.79
C GLY A 328 8.69 -5.38 1.24
N THR A 329 7.98 -6.14 0.42
CA THR A 329 7.70 -7.55 0.62
C THR A 329 8.30 -8.37 -0.51
N SER A 330 8.90 -9.49 -0.17
CA SER A 330 9.50 -10.45 -1.11
C SER A 330 8.84 -11.82 -0.90
N PHE A 331 8.57 -12.57 -1.97
CA PHE A 331 7.82 -13.82 -1.95
C PHE A 331 8.57 -14.94 -2.63
N ASP A 332 8.56 -16.11 -2.03
CA ASP A 332 9.03 -17.32 -2.66
C ASP A 332 8.00 -17.91 -3.67
N ALA A 333 8.35 -18.97 -4.36
CA ALA A 333 7.49 -19.64 -5.34
C ALA A 333 6.21 -20.27 -4.73
N SER A 334 6.13 -20.38 -3.41
CA SER A 334 4.96 -20.86 -2.66
C SER A 334 4.16 -19.73 -2.05
N PHE A 335 4.50 -18.47 -2.38
CA PHE A 335 3.90 -17.24 -1.81
C PHE A 335 4.13 -17.05 -0.31
N ASN A 336 5.14 -17.69 0.29
CA ASN A 336 5.57 -17.29 1.61
C ASN A 336 6.26 -15.93 1.52
N SER A 337 5.82 -15.00 2.36
CA SER A 337 6.25 -13.62 2.31
C SER A 337 7.25 -13.27 3.40
N ARG A 338 8.14 -12.33 3.10
CA ARG A 338 9.12 -11.76 4.03
C ARG A 338 9.28 -10.28 3.78
N VAL A 339 9.31 -9.49 4.86
CA VAL A 339 9.60 -8.06 4.77
C VAL A 339 11.08 -7.84 4.49
N PHE A 340 11.39 -6.98 3.53
CA PHE A 340 12.77 -6.55 3.30
C PHE A 340 13.00 -5.09 3.68
N LEU A 341 14.23 -4.79 4.06
CA LEU A 341 14.79 -3.44 4.11
C LEU A 341 15.90 -3.35 3.06
N TRP A 342 15.78 -2.39 2.13
CA TRP A 342 16.84 -2.05 1.19
C TRP A 342 17.48 -0.73 1.58
N GLN A 343 18.80 -0.73 1.68
CA GLN A 343 19.61 0.45 1.96
C GLN A 343 21.03 0.28 1.45
N HIS A 344 21.66 1.36 1.00
CA HIS A 344 23.03 1.38 0.50
C HIS A 344 23.31 0.31 -0.57
N GLY A 345 22.36 0.09 -1.48
CA GLY A 345 22.47 -0.87 -2.58
C GLY A 345 22.29 -2.34 -2.19
N ARG A 346 21.81 -2.63 -0.97
CA ARG A 346 21.61 -3.99 -0.47
C ARG A 346 20.22 -4.21 0.09
N MET A 347 19.65 -5.39 -0.21
CA MET A 347 18.41 -5.86 0.36
C MET A 347 18.69 -6.83 1.53
N TYR A 348 17.99 -6.65 2.64
CA TYR A 348 18.09 -7.45 3.85
C TYR A 348 16.73 -8.00 4.21
N ASP A 349 16.65 -9.27 4.61
CA ASP A 349 15.46 -9.83 5.25
C ASP A 349 15.31 -9.21 6.64
N LEU A 350 14.25 -8.42 6.86
CA LEU A 350 14.03 -7.69 8.09
C LEU A 350 13.86 -8.63 9.29
N ASN A 351 13.29 -9.84 9.09
CA ASN A 351 13.18 -10.84 10.14
C ASN A 351 14.55 -11.29 10.68
N THR A 352 15.62 -11.22 9.85
CA THR A 352 17.00 -11.53 10.30
C THR A 352 17.66 -10.38 11.05
N LEU A 353 17.07 -9.19 11.01
CA LEU A 353 17.55 -8.00 11.71
C LEU A 353 16.84 -7.75 13.04
N LEU A 354 15.82 -8.56 13.37
CA LEU A 354 15.11 -8.48 14.64
C LEU A 354 15.99 -8.98 15.79
N GLN A 355 15.75 -8.44 16.98
CA GLN A 355 16.35 -8.98 18.18
C GLN A 355 16.02 -10.48 18.35
N PRO A 356 16.92 -11.28 18.98
CA PRO A 356 16.65 -12.68 19.24
C PRO A 356 15.35 -12.89 20.02
N ASN A 357 14.62 -13.95 19.68
CA ASN A 357 13.33 -14.30 20.29
C ASN A 357 12.23 -13.25 20.09
N SER A 358 12.23 -12.55 18.96
CA SER A 358 11.09 -11.72 18.56
C SER A 358 9.78 -12.52 18.63
N PRO A 359 8.74 -11.99 19.28
CA PRO A 359 7.44 -12.67 19.35
C PRO A 359 6.65 -12.63 18.03
N LEU A 360 7.11 -11.82 17.08
CA LEU A 360 6.45 -11.62 15.78
C LEU A 360 7.38 -12.01 14.63
N TYR A 361 6.78 -12.59 13.60
CA TYR A 361 7.35 -12.77 12.27
C TYR A 361 6.70 -11.80 11.30
N LEU A 362 7.49 -11.01 10.58
CA LEU A 362 7.02 -9.93 9.72
C LEU A 362 6.67 -10.50 8.34
N LEU A 363 5.39 -10.39 7.97
CA LEU A 363 4.82 -10.95 6.75
C LEU A 363 4.82 -9.96 5.59
N ALA A 364 4.34 -8.72 5.84
CA ALA A 364 4.25 -7.69 4.81
C ALA A 364 4.65 -6.33 5.39
N SER A 365 5.29 -5.51 4.56
CA SER A 365 5.59 -4.12 4.91
C SER A 365 4.46 -3.20 4.52
N GLY A 366 4.18 -2.21 5.36
CA GLY A 366 3.42 -1.03 5.01
C GLY A 366 4.37 0.08 4.54
N ASP A 367 5.05 0.72 5.48
CA ASP A 367 5.83 1.92 5.20
C ASP A 367 7.02 2.08 6.17
N ILE A 368 7.88 3.06 5.87
CA ILE A 368 9.04 3.47 6.68
C ILE A 368 9.08 5.00 6.82
N ASN A 369 9.33 5.50 8.03
CA ASN A 369 9.52 6.93 8.28
C ASN A 369 11.01 7.34 8.31
N ASP A 370 11.29 8.63 8.49
CA ASP A 370 12.66 9.17 8.52
C ASP A 370 13.46 8.79 9.76
N ARG A 371 12.83 8.22 10.77
CA ARG A 371 13.54 7.63 11.92
C ARG A 371 13.97 6.18 11.68
N GLY A 372 13.63 5.62 10.50
CA GLY A 372 13.84 4.22 10.16
C GLY A 372 12.87 3.27 10.87
N GLU A 373 11.76 3.79 11.42
CA GLU A 373 10.70 2.97 11.98
C GLU A 373 9.84 2.41 10.86
N ILE A 374 9.52 1.12 10.95
CA ILE A 374 8.83 0.36 9.90
C ILE A 374 7.53 -0.20 10.48
N THR A 375 6.45 -0.13 9.70
CA THR A 375 5.16 -0.74 10.04
C THR A 375 4.73 -1.76 8.99
N GLY A 376 3.73 -2.57 9.32
CA GLY A 376 3.17 -3.56 8.39
C GLY A 376 2.31 -4.60 9.10
N LEU A 377 2.33 -5.80 8.54
CA LEU A 377 1.61 -6.98 9.00
C LEU A 377 2.57 -8.05 9.49
N ALA A 378 2.26 -8.63 10.63
CA ALA A 378 3.01 -9.73 11.24
C ALA A 378 2.08 -10.84 11.73
N CYS A 379 2.64 -11.98 12.06
CA CYS A 379 1.97 -13.02 12.83
C CYS A 379 2.73 -13.30 14.13
N ALA A 380 2.03 -13.80 15.15
CA ALA A 380 2.65 -14.29 16.35
C ALA A 380 3.45 -15.58 16.06
N VAL A 381 4.60 -15.73 16.71
CA VAL A 381 5.44 -16.93 16.60
C VAL A 381 5.22 -17.82 17.83
N GLU A 382 4.59 -18.97 17.63
CA GLU A 382 4.42 -20.00 18.65
C GLU A 382 5.00 -21.33 18.18
N GLY A 383 5.87 -21.94 18.99
CA GLY A 383 6.51 -23.21 18.62
C GLY A 383 7.38 -23.16 17.36
N GLY A 384 7.83 -21.98 16.94
CA GLY A 384 8.63 -21.80 15.73
C GLY A 384 7.81 -21.72 14.43
N ALA A 385 6.51 -21.56 14.53
CA ALA A 385 5.61 -21.37 13.40
C ALA A 385 4.77 -20.08 13.57
N CYS A 386 4.30 -19.55 12.44
CA CYS A 386 3.32 -18.48 12.41
C CYS A 386 2.01 -19.01 12.94
N SER A 387 1.52 -18.51 14.05
CA SER A 387 0.27 -18.93 14.69
C SER A 387 -0.48 -17.70 15.22
N GLY A 388 -1.76 -17.83 15.44
CA GLY A 388 -2.58 -16.75 15.98
C GLY A 388 -3.08 -15.75 14.95
N GLY A 389 -3.44 -14.55 15.40
CA GLY A 389 -3.99 -13.48 14.59
C GLY A 389 -2.95 -12.77 13.69
N LEU A 390 -3.46 -11.89 12.85
CA LEU A 390 -2.65 -11.00 12.04
C LEU A 390 -2.50 -9.66 12.78
N HIS A 391 -1.28 -9.27 13.05
CA HIS A 391 -0.94 -8.17 13.94
C HIS A 391 -0.34 -6.99 13.18
N ALA A 392 -0.86 -5.79 13.41
CA ALA A 392 -0.15 -4.58 13.05
C ALA A 392 1.11 -4.44 13.93
N PHE A 393 2.23 -4.13 13.32
CA PHE A 393 3.48 -3.99 14.06
C PHE A 393 4.14 -2.62 13.85
N VAL A 394 5.00 -2.25 14.78
CA VAL A 394 6.05 -1.26 14.57
C VAL A 394 7.41 -1.88 14.91
N ALA A 395 8.34 -1.79 13.98
CA ALA A 395 9.73 -2.15 14.19
C ALA A 395 10.56 -0.86 14.34
N ILE A 396 11.24 -0.70 15.45
CA ILE A 396 12.10 0.46 15.76
C ILE A 396 13.55 0.04 15.85
N VAL A 397 14.47 0.90 15.40
CA VAL A 397 15.90 0.64 15.49
C VAL A 397 16.29 0.56 16.96
N ALA A 398 16.86 -0.57 17.39
CA ALA A 398 17.33 -0.73 18.75
C ALA A 398 18.44 0.29 19.06
N PRO A 399 18.46 0.86 20.28
CA PRO A 399 19.59 1.68 20.70
C PRO A 399 20.89 0.88 20.58
N ALA A 400 21.95 1.53 20.11
CA ALA A 400 23.27 0.90 20.13
C ALA A 400 23.57 0.44 21.56
N ALA A 401 23.97 -0.83 21.73
CA ALA A 401 24.39 -1.32 23.03
C ALA A 401 25.49 -0.39 23.54
N SER A 402 25.27 0.23 24.70
CA SER A 402 26.29 1.01 25.38
C SER A 402 27.47 0.06 25.67
N ALA A 403 28.60 0.33 25.00
CA ALA A 403 29.85 -0.42 25.18
C ALA A 403 30.38 -0.30 26.61
#